data_17211792cad01fc624cbd01ea89e5b6b
#
_entry.id   17211792cad01fc624cbd01ea89e5b6b
#
_cell.length_a   1.000
_cell.length_b   1.000
_cell.length_c   1.000
_cell.angle_alpha   90.00
_cell.angle_beta   90.00
_cell.angle_gamma   90.00
#
_symmetry.space_group_name_H-M   'P 1'
#
loop_
_entity.id
_entity.type
_entity.pdbx_description
1 polymer ?
#
loop_
_entity_poly.entity_id
_entity_poly.type
_entity_poly.pdbx_seq_one_letter_code
_entity_poly.pdbx_strand_id
1 'polypeptide(L)'
;MKTKSIEMTLLFDLYGELLTEKQQQLFDLYYNEDLSLAEIADLLQISRQGARDGIVRSENLLREFDEILKLSSAMEQNSQIAALASQIILSTESDEVKKFAEQIKSLALSQGGIYGI
;
A
#
# COMPACT_ATOMS: atom_id res chain seq x y z
N MET A 1 -16.08 -8.02 10.55
CA MET A 1 -14.73 -8.02 9.97
C MET A 1 -14.04 -9.29 10.42
N LYS A 2 -13.78 -10.14 9.49
CA LYS A 2 -13.27 -11.47 9.83
C LYS A 2 -11.83 -11.65 9.44
N THR A 3 -11.47 -11.14 8.29
CA THR A 3 -10.14 -11.38 7.73
C THR A 3 -9.51 -10.06 7.38
N LYS A 4 -8.29 -9.88 7.83
CA LYS A 4 -7.53 -8.70 7.50
C LYS A 4 -6.90 -8.91 6.14
N SER A 5 -7.14 -7.98 5.26
CA SER A 5 -6.78 -8.09 3.85
C SER A 5 -5.38 -7.53 3.59
N ILE A 6 -4.59 -8.27 2.81
CA ILE A 6 -3.30 -7.78 2.34
C ILE A 6 -3.52 -6.56 1.44
N GLU A 7 -4.61 -6.57 0.67
CA GLU A 7 -4.99 -5.42 -0.14
C GLU A 7 -5.11 -4.15 0.70
N MET A 8 -5.77 -4.25 1.84
CA MET A 8 -5.96 -3.09 2.73
C MET A 8 -4.63 -2.57 3.25
N THR A 9 -3.70 -3.45 3.57
CA THR A 9 -2.37 -3.04 4.02
C THR A 9 -1.64 -2.27 2.93
N LEU A 10 -1.72 -2.74 1.69
CA LEU A 10 -1.12 -2.04 0.55
C LEU A 10 -1.76 -0.67 0.35
N LEU A 11 -3.09 -0.60 0.40
CA LEU A 11 -3.79 0.67 0.22
C LEU A 11 -3.47 1.66 1.34
N PHE A 12 -3.29 1.16 2.56
CA PHE A 12 -2.89 2.02 3.66
C PHE A 12 -1.47 2.57 3.46
N ASP A 13 -0.56 1.74 2.95
CA ASP A 13 0.79 2.20 2.63
C ASP A 13 0.76 3.31 1.58
N LEU A 14 -0.12 3.19 0.59
CA LEU A 14 -0.22 4.17 -0.49
C LEU A 14 -0.96 5.45 -0.09
N TYR A 15 -2.04 5.29 0.65
CA TYR A 15 -3.00 6.38 0.87
C TYR A 15 -3.26 6.73 2.32
N GLY A 16 -2.62 6.03 3.26
CA GLY A 16 -2.91 6.21 4.68
C GLY A 16 -2.80 7.65 5.15
N GLU A 17 -1.87 8.41 4.59
CA GLU A 17 -1.68 9.80 4.96
C GLU A 17 -2.87 10.69 4.60
N LEU A 18 -3.74 10.23 3.72
CA LEU A 18 -4.95 10.96 3.35
C LEU A 18 -6.09 10.75 4.35
N LEU A 19 -5.95 9.78 5.24
CA LEU A 19 -6.90 9.56 6.32
C LEU A 19 -6.67 10.55 7.44
N THR A 20 -7.71 10.80 8.24
CA THR A 20 -7.55 11.61 9.45
C THR A 20 -6.64 10.88 10.44
N GLU A 21 -6.09 11.60 11.40
CA GLU A 21 -5.25 10.98 12.42
C GLU A 21 -5.98 9.88 13.17
N LYS A 22 -7.24 10.08 13.48
CA LYS A 22 -8.05 9.09 14.18
C LYS A 22 -8.28 7.85 13.31
N GLN A 23 -8.54 8.04 12.03
CA GLN A 23 -8.71 6.93 11.10
C GLN A 23 -7.41 6.15 10.94
N GLN A 24 -6.29 6.83 10.84
CA GLN A 24 -4.99 6.19 10.78
C GLN A 24 -4.73 5.36 12.04
N GLN A 25 -5.04 5.92 13.19
CA GLN A 25 -4.84 5.24 14.47
C GLN A 25 -5.67 3.96 14.55
N LEU A 26 -6.95 4.04 14.21
CA LEU A 26 -7.84 2.88 14.22
C LEU A 26 -7.36 1.80 13.28
N PHE A 27 -7.00 2.19 12.06
CA PHE A 27 -6.52 1.25 11.06
C PHE A 27 -5.22 0.59 11.53
N ASP A 28 -4.29 1.37 12.04
CA ASP A 28 -3.00 0.89 12.50
C ASP A 28 -3.15 -0.12 13.65
N LEU A 29 -4.00 0.20 14.63
CA LEU A 29 -4.23 -0.69 15.76
C LEU A 29 -4.81 -2.03 15.30
N TYR A 30 -5.71 -2.00 14.33
CA TYR A 30 -6.37 -3.21 13.86
C TYR A 30 -5.47 -4.03 12.94
N TYR A 31 -4.83 -3.41 11.96
CA TYR A 31 -4.09 -4.11 10.92
C TYR A 31 -2.63 -4.37 11.27
N ASN A 32 -1.97 -3.41 11.91
CA ASN A 32 -0.54 -3.54 12.21
C ASN A 32 -0.29 -4.05 13.62
N GLU A 33 -1.05 -3.58 14.60
CA GLU A 33 -0.91 -4.04 15.98
C GLU A 33 -1.74 -5.27 16.29
N ASP A 34 -2.55 -5.68 15.35
CA ASP A 34 -3.36 -6.91 15.43
C ASP A 34 -4.30 -6.96 16.64
N LEU A 35 -4.83 -5.81 17.04
CA LEU A 35 -5.77 -5.75 18.15
C LEU A 35 -7.19 -6.10 17.69
N SER A 36 -7.95 -6.71 18.58
CA SER A 36 -9.38 -6.96 18.34
C SER A 36 -10.18 -5.67 18.48
N LEU A 37 -11.40 -5.69 17.96
CA LEU A 37 -12.30 -4.54 18.13
C LEU A 37 -12.55 -4.22 19.59
N ALA A 38 -12.66 -5.25 20.42
CA ALA A 38 -12.84 -5.06 21.87
C ALA A 38 -11.63 -4.37 22.49
N GLU A 39 -10.43 -4.82 22.13
CA GLU A 39 -9.20 -4.22 22.64
C GLU A 39 -9.04 -2.76 22.21
N ILE A 40 -9.37 -2.47 20.96
CA ILE A 40 -9.31 -1.10 20.45
C ILE A 40 -10.32 -0.21 21.16
N ALA A 41 -11.54 -0.72 21.37
CA ALA A 41 -12.58 0.02 22.07
C ALA A 41 -12.15 0.38 23.47
N ASP A 42 -11.56 -0.58 24.19
CA ASP A 42 -11.06 -0.35 25.54
C ASP A 42 -9.91 0.65 25.56
N LEU A 43 -8.99 0.50 24.63
CA LEU A 43 -7.80 1.37 24.57
C LEU A 43 -8.19 2.82 24.27
N LEU A 44 -9.10 3.03 23.36
CA LEU A 44 -9.48 4.37 22.91
C LEU A 44 -10.70 4.91 23.63
N GLN A 45 -11.28 4.15 24.55
CA GLN A 45 -12.47 4.57 25.31
C GLN A 45 -13.63 4.91 24.40
N ILE A 46 -13.88 4.05 23.43
CA ILE A 46 -15.02 4.15 22.50
C ILE A 46 -15.78 2.83 22.52
N SER A 47 -16.93 2.78 21.88
CA SER A 47 -17.69 1.54 21.77
C SER A 47 -17.04 0.61 20.73
N ARG A 48 -17.32 -0.69 20.86
CA ARG A 48 -16.87 -1.66 19.84
C ARG A 48 -17.46 -1.32 18.50
N GLN A 49 -18.74 -0.92 18.47
CA GLN A 49 -19.40 -0.53 17.24
C GLN A 49 -18.72 0.70 16.63
N GLY A 50 -18.34 1.66 17.47
CA GLY A 50 -17.61 2.83 17.02
C GLY A 50 -16.25 2.48 16.42
N ALA A 51 -15.54 1.54 17.05
CA ALA A 51 -14.26 1.07 16.54
C ALA A 51 -14.45 0.40 15.17
N ARG A 52 -15.45 -0.48 15.06
CA ARG A 52 -15.76 -1.17 13.82
C ARG A 52 -16.12 -0.18 12.70
N ASP A 53 -17.02 0.74 13.02
CA ASP A 53 -17.47 1.71 12.02
C ASP A 53 -16.33 2.58 11.51
N GLY A 54 -15.44 2.99 12.41
CA GLY A 54 -14.29 3.79 12.04
C GLY A 54 -13.33 3.04 11.13
N ILE A 55 -13.11 1.76 11.41
CA ILE A 55 -12.22 0.94 10.59
C ILE A 55 -12.86 0.69 9.21
N VAL A 56 -14.14 0.33 9.18
CA VAL A 56 -14.84 0.12 7.91
C VAL A 56 -14.85 1.39 7.06
N ARG A 57 -15.06 2.53 7.70
CA ARG A 57 -15.03 3.80 6.98
C ARG A 57 -13.65 4.07 6.40
N SER A 58 -12.60 3.77 7.15
CA SER A 58 -11.23 3.93 6.66
C SER A 58 -10.96 3.02 5.47
N GLU A 59 -11.39 1.77 5.55
CA GLU A 59 -11.24 0.82 4.45
C GLU A 59 -11.93 1.31 3.18
N ASN A 60 -13.15 1.83 3.32
CA ASN A 60 -13.91 2.33 2.18
C ASN A 60 -13.25 3.56 1.57
N LEU A 61 -12.71 4.44 2.39
CA LEU A 61 -11.97 5.61 1.90
C LEU A 61 -10.72 5.21 1.14
N LEU A 62 -9.98 4.24 1.65
CA LEU A 62 -8.78 3.76 0.95
C LEU A 62 -9.12 3.20 -0.42
N ARG A 63 -10.20 2.43 -0.53
CA ARG A 63 -10.66 1.92 -1.82
C ARG A 63 -11.06 3.04 -2.77
N GLU A 64 -11.75 4.04 -2.25
CA GLU A 64 -12.15 5.21 -3.03
C GLU A 64 -10.96 5.97 -3.57
N PHE A 65 -9.94 6.18 -2.74
CA PHE A 65 -8.71 6.85 -3.17
C PHE A 65 -8.06 6.09 -4.31
N ASP A 66 -7.99 4.76 -4.19
CA ASP A 66 -7.35 3.95 -5.22
C ASP A 66 -8.17 3.94 -6.52
N GLU A 67 -9.49 3.97 -6.41
CA GLU A 67 -10.36 4.07 -7.59
C GLU A 67 -10.06 5.32 -8.39
N ILE A 68 -9.78 6.41 -7.71
CA ILE A 68 -9.53 7.70 -8.33
C ILE A 68 -8.08 7.82 -8.79
N LEU A 69 -7.14 7.51 -7.92
CA LEU A 69 -5.71 7.77 -8.15
C LEU A 69 -4.97 6.62 -8.81
N LYS A 70 -5.46 5.39 -8.64
CA LYS A 70 -4.94 4.19 -9.31
C LYS A 70 -3.45 3.91 -9.11
N LEU A 71 -2.92 4.25 -7.93
CA LEU A 71 -1.52 4.02 -7.64
C LEU A 71 -1.20 2.53 -7.51
N SER A 72 -2.16 1.71 -7.04
CA SER A 72 -1.92 0.27 -6.94
C SER A 72 -1.70 -0.35 -8.31
N SER A 73 -2.48 0.10 -9.31
CA SER A 73 -2.32 -0.32 -10.70
C SER A 73 -0.99 0.11 -11.28
N ALA A 74 -0.59 1.34 -10.98
CA ALA A 74 0.69 1.88 -11.47
C ALA A 74 1.85 1.09 -10.87
N MET A 75 1.77 0.73 -9.59
CA MET A 75 2.79 -0.09 -8.95
C MET A 75 2.90 -1.46 -9.59
N GLU A 76 1.75 -2.07 -9.90
CA GLU A 76 1.71 -3.37 -10.57
C GLU A 76 2.39 -3.31 -11.93
N GLN A 77 2.09 -2.27 -12.71
CA GLN A 77 2.74 -2.07 -14.01
C GLN A 77 4.24 -1.87 -13.87
N ASN A 78 4.65 -1.08 -12.90
CA ASN A 78 6.06 -0.84 -12.66
C ASN A 78 6.79 -2.12 -12.27
N SER A 79 6.14 -3.00 -11.51
CA SER A 79 6.71 -4.30 -11.17
C SER A 79 6.89 -5.16 -12.41
N GLN A 80 5.93 -5.12 -13.34
CA GLN A 80 6.04 -5.86 -14.59
C GLN A 80 7.17 -5.31 -15.46
N ILE A 81 7.32 -4.00 -15.52
CA ILE A 81 8.41 -3.37 -16.27
C ILE A 81 9.76 -3.79 -15.68
N ALA A 82 9.86 -3.77 -14.36
CA ALA A 82 11.09 -4.19 -13.68
C ALA A 82 11.41 -5.66 -13.95
N ALA A 83 10.39 -6.52 -13.98
CA ALA A 83 10.56 -7.95 -14.27
C ALA A 83 11.10 -8.15 -15.70
N LEU A 84 10.54 -7.43 -16.65
CA LEU A 84 11.02 -7.51 -18.03
C LEU A 84 12.46 -7.01 -18.16
N ALA A 85 12.78 -5.93 -17.48
CA ALA A 85 14.15 -5.42 -17.48
C ALA A 85 15.12 -6.46 -16.89
N SER A 86 14.70 -7.16 -15.82
CA SER A 86 15.51 -8.22 -15.24
C SER A 86 15.76 -9.35 -16.22
N GLN A 87 14.76 -9.71 -17.02
CA GLN A 87 14.92 -10.73 -18.06
C GLN A 87 15.94 -10.30 -19.12
N ILE A 88 15.92 -9.04 -19.50
CA ILE A 88 16.89 -8.50 -20.46
C ILE A 88 18.31 -8.63 -19.88
N ILE A 89 18.48 -8.25 -18.62
CA ILE A 89 19.79 -8.34 -17.97
C ILE A 89 20.34 -9.76 -17.98
N LEU A 90 19.46 -10.75 -17.75
CA LEU A 90 19.87 -12.15 -17.69
C LEU A 90 20.12 -12.75 -19.07
N SER A 91 19.52 -12.21 -20.12
CA SER A 91 19.57 -12.83 -21.45
C SER A 91 20.53 -12.16 -22.43
N THR A 92 21.02 -10.97 -22.11
CA THR A 92 21.95 -10.27 -23.00
C THR A 92 23.39 -10.43 -22.56
N GLU A 93 24.31 -10.43 -23.53
CA GLU A 93 25.73 -10.41 -23.25
C GLU A 93 26.30 -9.00 -23.44
N SER A 94 25.51 -8.07 -23.94
CA SER A 94 25.94 -6.70 -24.17
C SER A 94 25.95 -5.92 -22.86
N ASP A 95 27.10 -5.37 -22.48
CA ASP A 95 27.21 -4.54 -21.28
C ASP A 95 26.39 -3.27 -21.41
N GLU A 96 26.31 -2.72 -22.62
CA GLU A 96 25.52 -1.53 -22.87
C GLU A 96 24.03 -1.79 -22.67
N VAL A 97 23.52 -2.93 -23.19
CA VAL A 97 22.12 -3.30 -23.02
C VAL A 97 21.82 -3.56 -21.55
N LYS A 98 22.71 -4.26 -20.85
CA LYS A 98 22.54 -4.48 -19.40
C LYS A 98 22.42 -3.16 -18.64
N LYS A 99 23.25 -2.20 -19.00
CA LYS A 99 23.25 -0.89 -18.33
C LYS A 99 21.91 -0.17 -18.51
N PHE A 100 21.39 -0.16 -19.75
CA PHE A 100 20.08 0.44 -20.01
C PHE A 100 18.97 -0.30 -19.27
N ALA A 101 19.02 -1.63 -19.27
CA ALA A 101 18.00 -2.42 -18.57
C ALA A 101 18.04 -2.18 -17.06
N GLU A 102 19.23 -2.02 -16.49
CA GLU A 102 19.35 -1.69 -15.07
C GLU A 102 18.78 -0.32 -14.75
N GLN A 103 18.95 0.64 -15.65
CA GLN A 103 18.35 1.97 -15.49
C GLN A 103 16.82 1.89 -15.53
N ILE A 104 16.28 1.11 -16.47
CA ILE A 104 14.82 0.91 -16.57
C ILE A 104 14.30 0.29 -15.28
N LYS A 105 14.96 -0.76 -14.79
CA LYS A 105 14.57 -1.43 -13.57
C LYS A 105 14.60 -0.47 -12.38
N SER A 106 15.66 0.30 -12.26
CA SER A 106 15.81 1.27 -11.18
C SER A 106 14.70 2.31 -11.19
N LEU A 107 14.37 2.84 -12.36
CA LEU A 107 13.31 3.83 -12.50
C LEU A 107 11.95 3.23 -12.17
N ALA A 108 11.69 2.01 -12.62
CA ALA A 108 10.42 1.34 -12.38
C ALA A 108 10.20 1.05 -10.89
N LEU A 109 11.27 0.76 -10.16
CA LEU A 109 11.19 0.42 -8.74
C LEU A 109 11.44 1.62 -7.82
N SER A 110 11.62 2.81 -8.37
CA SER A 110 11.86 4.01 -7.59
C SER A 110 10.55 4.53 -7.01
N GLN A 111 10.11 3.92 -5.92
CA GLN A 111 8.86 4.29 -5.28
C GLN A 111 8.87 5.71 -4.74
N GLY A 112 10.04 6.20 -4.40
CA GLY A 112 10.19 7.59 -4.00
C GLY A 112 9.68 8.57 -5.03
N GLY A 113 9.73 8.21 -6.31
CA GLY A 113 9.21 9.04 -7.38
C GLY A 113 7.69 9.14 -7.39
N ILE A 114 7.00 8.25 -6.69
CA ILE A 114 5.55 8.22 -6.65
C ILE A 114 5.02 8.97 -5.42
N TYR A 115 5.54 8.65 -4.26
CA TYR A 115 5.02 9.23 -3.01
C TYR A 115 6.09 9.52 -1.98
N GLY A 116 7.33 9.30 -2.28
CA GLY A 116 8.42 9.54 -1.36
C GLY A 116 9.14 10.84 -1.62
N ILE A 117 8.54 11.68 -2.33
CA ILE A 117 9.16 12.92 -2.74
C ILE A 117 9.54 13.78 -1.56
#